data_69d3d3876576e4bed8d3710a20ca9a59
#
_entry.id   69d3d3876576e4bed8d3710a20ca9a59
#
_cell.length_a   1.000
_cell.length_b   1.000
_cell.length_c   1.000
_cell.angle_alpha   90.00
_cell.angle_beta   90.00
_cell.angle_gamma   90.00
#
_symmetry.space_group_name_H-M   'P 1'
#
loop_
_entity.id
_entity.type
_entity.pdbx_description
1 polymer ?
#
loop_
_entity_poly.entity_id
_entity_poly.type
_entity_poly.pdbx_seq_one_letter_code
_entity_poly.pdbx_strand_id
1 'polypeptide(L)'
;MNMQQNNISENNFEQCIKCTVCTVYCPVIPVNPEYPGPKQAGPDEERLRLKRGEYFDEALKYCLNCKRCEVACPSNVKIGDIIQLARIKYSKKKPALRDIMLANTDFVGTMASAFAPIVNPTLSLKPVKMVMDGVLKIDHHRVFPKYSSQTFESWFKKNAMASQDNYKKHVSFFHGCYINYNFPQLGKDMVSVLNAIGYGVHLLEKEKCCGVALISNGLINQARKQAEANLRSVRKSVFEDKRPVIGASSTCIFTMRDEYPHLLGIDNADVRDSIELATRFIFRLLEEGNVKLKFRDDVKMKIAYHTPCHMEKLGWAYYSIALLRSIPNINLTVLNSQCCGIAGTYGFKKE
;
A
#
# COMPACT_ATOMS: atom_id res chain seq x y z
N MET A 1 -14.70 -2.13 27.94
CA MET A 1 -13.70 -1.20 27.37
C MET A 1 -14.38 -0.39 26.29
N ASN A 2 -14.71 0.87 26.60
CA ASN A 2 -15.43 1.78 25.71
C ASN A 2 -14.60 1.99 24.45
N MET A 3 -15.05 1.41 23.30
CA MET A 3 -14.65 1.92 22.01
C MET A 3 -15.23 3.33 21.93
N GLN A 4 -14.37 4.33 22.07
CA GLN A 4 -14.73 5.71 21.74
C GLN A 4 -15.38 5.68 20.37
N GLN A 5 -16.56 6.23 20.30
CA GLN A 5 -17.30 6.54 19.09
C GLN A 5 -16.37 7.39 18.22
N ASN A 6 -15.57 6.74 17.34
CA ASN A 6 -14.89 7.46 16.28
C ASN A 6 -16.01 8.11 15.48
N ASN A 7 -16.01 9.42 15.49
CA ASN A 7 -17.04 10.26 14.91
C ASN A 7 -17.23 9.89 13.43
N ILE A 8 -18.31 9.20 13.13
CA ILE A 8 -18.78 8.89 11.78
C ILE A 8 -19.01 10.20 10.98
N SER A 9 -19.12 11.34 11.68
CA SER A 9 -19.18 12.69 11.10
C SER A 9 -17.97 13.05 10.22
N GLU A 10 -16.79 12.43 10.42
CA GLU A 10 -15.61 12.68 9.60
C GLU A 10 -15.67 12.05 8.21
N ASN A 11 -16.55 11.06 8.00
CA ASN A 11 -16.66 10.35 6.71
C ASN A 11 -17.50 11.08 5.67
N ASN A 12 -18.13 12.18 6.02
CA ASN A 12 -18.90 13.06 5.13
C ASN A 12 -19.98 12.35 4.30
N PHE A 13 -20.52 11.21 4.74
CA PHE A 13 -21.44 10.42 3.92
C PHE A 13 -22.74 11.21 3.58
N GLU A 14 -23.17 12.13 4.45
CA GLU A 14 -24.32 13.01 4.21
C GLU A 14 -24.09 14.02 3.06
N GLN A 15 -22.84 14.29 2.68
CA GLN A 15 -22.51 15.13 1.53
C GLN A 15 -22.74 14.41 0.20
N CYS A 16 -23.12 13.13 0.20
CA CYS A 16 -23.41 12.37 -1.00
C CYS A 16 -24.64 12.92 -1.73
N ILE A 17 -24.40 13.55 -2.88
CA ILE A 17 -25.44 14.10 -3.78
C ILE A 17 -26.11 13.05 -4.66
N LYS A 18 -25.80 11.76 -4.49
CA LYS A 18 -26.37 10.61 -5.20
C LYS A 18 -26.16 10.63 -6.73
N CYS A 19 -25.13 11.29 -7.23
CA CYS A 19 -24.82 11.43 -8.67
C CYS A 19 -24.36 10.16 -9.37
N THR A 20 -24.04 9.07 -8.65
CA THR A 20 -23.59 7.76 -9.14
C THR A 20 -22.23 7.72 -9.88
N VAL A 21 -21.52 8.81 -10.02
CA VAL A 21 -20.19 8.86 -10.68
C VAL A 21 -19.23 7.80 -10.12
N CYS A 22 -19.21 7.62 -8.80
CA CYS A 22 -18.39 6.61 -8.12
C CYS A 22 -18.70 5.17 -8.59
N THR A 23 -19.93 4.89 -9.02
CA THR A 23 -20.35 3.59 -9.56
C THR A 23 -19.70 3.32 -10.92
N VAL A 24 -19.67 4.32 -11.80
CA VAL A 24 -19.03 4.23 -13.13
C VAL A 24 -17.51 4.00 -13.01
N TYR A 25 -16.88 4.63 -12.03
CA TYR A 25 -15.43 4.51 -11.80
C TYR A 25 -15.03 3.23 -11.04
N CYS A 26 -15.99 2.45 -10.56
CA CYS A 26 -15.69 1.25 -9.78
C CYS A 26 -15.22 0.10 -10.68
N PRO A 27 -14.02 -0.44 -10.48
CA PRO A 27 -13.50 -1.55 -11.30
C PRO A 27 -14.17 -2.89 -11.01
N VAL A 28 -14.92 -3.00 -9.92
CA VAL A 28 -15.59 -4.26 -9.52
C VAL A 28 -16.91 -4.46 -10.24
N ILE A 29 -17.69 -3.40 -10.42
CA ILE A 29 -19.06 -3.49 -10.99
C ILE A 29 -19.09 -4.19 -12.36
N PRO A 30 -18.17 -3.89 -13.32
CA PRO A 30 -18.23 -4.54 -14.62
C PRO A 30 -17.94 -6.04 -14.61
N VAL A 31 -17.31 -6.55 -13.52
CA VAL A 31 -16.83 -7.94 -13.44
C VAL A 31 -17.52 -8.76 -12.35
N ASN A 32 -18.25 -8.11 -11.44
CA ASN A 32 -18.97 -8.81 -10.38
C ASN A 32 -20.36 -8.21 -10.17
N PRO A 33 -21.42 -8.88 -10.70
CA PRO A 33 -22.80 -8.41 -10.60
C PRO A 33 -23.38 -8.47 -9.18
N GLU A 34 -22.75 -9.22 -8.24
CA GLU A 34 -23.18 -9.28 -6.84
C GLU A 34 -22.78 -8.02 -6.07
N TYR A 35 -21.88 -7.20 -6.61
CA TYR A 35 -21.47 -5.97 -5.93
C TYR A 35 -22.38 -4.80 -6.31
N PRO A 36 -23.16 -4.24 -5.35
CA PRO A 36 -24.13 -3.19 -5.65
C PRO A 36 -23.48 -1.84 -5.99
N GLY A 37 -22.17 -1.75 -5.85
CA GLY A 37 -21.40 -0.55 -6.14
C GLY A 37 -21.13 0.35 -4.93
N PRO A 38 -20.15 1.27 -5.08
CA PRO A 38 -19.66 2.09 -3.96
C PRO A 38 -20.72 3.00 -3.35
N LYS A 39 -21.62 3.56 -4.16
CA LYS A 39 -22.67 4.44 -3.68
C LYS A 39 -23.61 3.72 -2.71
N GLN A 40 -24.08 2.54 -3.11
CA GLN A 40 -24.98 1.74 -2.27
C GLN A 40 -24.24 1.17 -1.06
N ALA A 41 -23.14 0.45 -1.28
CA ALA A 41 -22.35 -0.18 -0.22
C ALA A 41 -21.77 0.83 0.81
N GLY A 42 -21.51 2.05 0.39
CA GLY A 42 -21.00 3.14 1.23
C GLY A 42 -22.12 4.04 1.79
N PRO A 43 -22.33 5.24 1.21
CA PRO A 43 -23.20 6.25 1.82
C PRO A 43 -24.65 5.84 2.02
N ASP A 44 -25.24 5.09 1.10
CA ASP A 44 -26.67 4.71 1.22
C ASP A 44 -26.89 3.70 2.35
N GLU A 45 -26.06 2.67 2.42
CA GLU A 45 -26.13 1.66 3.48
C GLU A 45 -25.68 2.21 4.84
N GLU A 46 -24.76 3.20 4.87
CA GLU A 46 -24.37 3.83 6.13
C GLU A 46 -25.55 4.50 6.82
N ARG A 47 -26.44 5.15 6.06
CA ARG A 47 -27.70 5.67 6.61
C ARG A 47 -28.56 4.58 7.25
N LEU A 48 -28.58 3.38 6.63
CA LEU A 48 -29.31 2.23 7.18
C LEU A 48 -28.62 1.64 8.41
N ARG A 49 -27.29 1.55 8.38
CA ARG A 49 -26.50 1.05 9.52
C ARG A 49 -26.68 1.90 10.75
N LEU A 50 -26.65 3.24 10.60
CA LEU A 50 -26.87 4.18 11.69
C LEU A 50 -28.30 4.09 12.23
N LYS A 51 -29.31 3.92 11.36
CA LYS A 51 -30.72 3.82 11.76
C LYS A 51 -31.05 2.49 12.43
N ARG A 52 -30.46 1.37 11.98
CA ARG A 52 -30.79 0.02 12.44
C ARG A 52 -29.79 -0.57 13.43
N GLY A 53 -28.62 0.06 13.60
CA GLY A 53 -27.57 -0.37 14.52
C GLY A 53 -26.68 -1.52 14.05
N GLU A 54 -27.18 -2.43 13.21
CA GLU A 54 -26.48 -3.69 12.87
C GLU A 54 -26.70 -4.15 11.42
N TYR A 55 -26.67 -3.25 10.46
CA TYR A 55 -26.82 -3.67 9.06
C TYR A 55 -25.47 -4.03 8.46
N PHE A 56 -25.29 -5.28 8.05
CA PHE A 56 -24.11 -5.76 7.35
C PHE A 56 -24.53 -6.43 6.04
N ASP A 57 -23.96 -5.97 4.94
CA ASP A 57 -24.11 -6.57 3.62
C ASP A 57 -22.86 -7.41 3.29
N GLU A 58 -23.07 -8.68 2.98
CA GLU A 58 -22.00 -9.60 2.55
C GLU A 58 -21.27 -9.10 1.29
N ALA A 59 -21.93 -8.33 0.44
CA ALA A 59 -21.33 -7.75 -0.75
C ALA A 59 -20.22 -6.72 -0.46
N LEU A 60 -20.11 -6.20 0.78
CA LEU A 60 -19.01 -5.32 1.18
C LEU A 60 -17.63 -5.99 1.01
N LYS A 61 -17.57 -7.32 1.05
CA LYS A 61 -16.33 -8.09 0.84
C LYS A 61 -15.71 -7.86 -0.53
N TYR A 62 -16.51 -7.52 -1.54
CA TYR A 62 -16.04 -7.28 -2.91
C TYR A 62 -15.38 -5.91 -3.10
N CYS A 63 -15.49 -5.00 -2.15
CA CYS A 63 -14.80 -3.73 -2.21
C CYS A 63 -13.28 -3.91 -2.08
N LEU A 64 -12.55 -3.52 -3.12
CA LEU A 64 -11.08 -3.62 -3.19
C LEU A 64 -10.33 -2.53 -2.43
N ASN A 65 -11.03 -1.59 -1.80
CA ASN A 65 -10.44 -0.43 -1.11
C ASN A 65 -9.46 0.39 -1.98
N CYS A 66 -9.67 0.40 -3.29
CA CYS A 66 -8.79 1.08 -4.25
C CYS A 66 -8.95 2.62 -4.27
N LYS A 67 -9.93 3.16 -3.56
CA LYS A 67 -10.22 4.61 -3.43
C LYS A 67 -10.62 5.33 -4.74
N ARG A 68 -10.77 4.65 -5.87
CA ARG A 68 -11.16 5.29 -7.14
C ARG A 68 -12.53 5.99 -7.05
N CYS A 69 -13.46 5.41 -6.31
CA CYS A 69 -14.76 6.04 -6.01
C CYS A 69 -14.63 7.37 -5.25
N GLU A 70 -13.61 7.50 -4.40
CA GLU A 70 -13.32 8.74 -3.68
C GLU A 70 -12.63 9.78 -4.56
N VAL A 71 -11.70 9.34 -5.44
CA VAL A 71 -11.05 10.22 -6.43
C VAL A 71 -12.08 10.85 -7.37
N ALA A 72 -13.06 10.05 -7.80
CA ALA A 72 -14.11 10.49 -8.71
C ALA A 72 -15.26 11.26 -8.04
N CYS A 73 -15.32 11.31 -6.70
CA CYS A 73 -16.44 11.91 -5.99
C CYS A 73 -16.37 13.44 -5.99
N PRO A 74 -17.33 14.14 -6.63
CA PRO A 74 -17.33 15.61 -6.66
C PRO A 74 -17.57 16.24 -5.28
N SER A 75 -18.16 15.50 -4.35
CA SER A 75 -18.41 15.93 -2.97
C SER A 75 -17.37 15.43 -1.98
N ASN A 76 -16.27 14.87 -2.45
CA ASN A 76 -15.15 14.34 -1.64
C ASN A 76 -15.58 13.38 -0.51
N VAL A 77 -16.66 12.59 -0.73
CA VAL A 77 -17.11 11.59 0.24
C VAL A 77 -16.10 10.46 0.34
N LYS A 78 -15.75 10.09 1.57
CA LYS A 78 -14.78 9.01 1.87
C LYS A 78 -15.41 7.61 1.73
N ILE A 79 -15.90 7.29 0.54
CA ILE A 79 -16.73 6.12 0.27
C ILE A 79 -16.01 4.82 0.61
N GLY A 80 -14.74 4.69 0.26
CA GLY A 80 -13.94 3.52 0.58
C GLY A 80 -13.73 3.35 2.07
N ASP A 81 -13.50 4.45 2.81
CA ASP A 81 -13.36 4.41 4.27
C ASP A 81 -14.67 3.99 4.94
N ILE A 82 -15.81 4.53 4.49
CA ILE A 82 -17.14 4.11 4.99
C ILE A 82 -17.31 2.59 4.85
N ILE A 83 -17.01 2.04 3.67
CA ILE A 83 -17.13 0.61 3.41
C ILE A 83 -16.18 -0.21 4.29
N GLN A 84 -14.92 0.21 4.42
CA GLN A 84 -13.95 -0.50 5.27
C GLN A 84 -14.32 -0.43 6.75
N LEU A 85 -14.75 0.73 7.25
CA LEU A 85 -15.22 0.89 8.63
C LEU A 85 -16.47 0.03 8.89
N ALA A 86 -17.39 -0.05 7.93
CA ALA A 86 -18.53 -0.93 8.03
C ALA A 86 -18.12 -2.41 8.14
N ARG A 87 -17.15 -2.86 7.33
CA ARG A 87 -16.58 -4.21 7.44
C ARG A 87 -15.92 -4.45 8.79
N ILE A 88 -15.18 -3.49 9.30
CA ILE A 88 -14.51 -3.59 10.61
C ILE A 88 -15.52 -3.67 11.75
N LYS A 89 -16.55 -2.82 11.72
CA LYS A 89 -17.51 -2.66 12.81
C LYS A 89 -18.58 -3.78 12.85
N TYR A 90 -19.09 -4.15 11.68
CA TYR A 90 -20.28 -5.02 11.60
C TYR A 90 -19.96 -6.45 11.18
N SER A 91 -18.77 -6.77 10.64
CA SER A 91 -18.42 -8.14 10.31
C SER A 91 -18.28 -8.99 11.58
N LYS A 92 -19.11 -10.01 11.68
CA LYS A 92 -19.04 -11.03 12.76
C LYS A 92 -18.18 -12.23 12.37
N LYS A 93 -17.69 -12.29 11.11
CA LYS A 93 -16.90 -13.40 10.60
C LYS A 93 -15.47 -13.33 11.12
N LYS A 94 -14.98 -14.46 11.65
CA LYS A 94 -13.55 -14.60 11.93
C LYS A 94 -12.77 -14.72 10.62
N PRO A 95 -11.59 -14.10 10.51
CA PRO A 95 -10.72 -14.28 9.35
C PRO A 95 -10.42 -15.76 9.12
N ALA A 96 -10.52 -16.23 7.88
CA ALA A 96 -10.15 -17.59 7.51
C ALA A 96 -8.63 -17.80 7.68
N LEU A 97 -8.19 -19.06 7.82
CA LEU A 97 -6.77 -19.39 7.91
C LEU A 97 -5.96 -18.80 6.74
N ARG A 98 -6.52 -18.88 5.52
CA ARG A 98 -5.98 -18.23 4.32
C ARG A 98 -5.70 -16.74 4.55
N ASP A 99 -6.68 -16.04 5.10
CA ASP A 99 -6.61 -14.59 5.29
C ASP A 99 -5.55 -14.22 6.33
N ILE A 100 -5.45 -15.02 7.38
CA ILE A 100 -4.40 -14.87 8.40
C ILE A 100 -3.02 -15.09 7.78
N MET A 101 -2.83 -16.13 6.98
CA MET A 101 -1.54 -16.43 6.34
C MET A 101 -1.15 -15.34 5.34
N LEU A 102 -2.06 -14.94 4.45
CA LEU A 102 -1.77 -13.92 3.44
C LEU A 102 -1.53 -12.53 4.04
N ALA A 103 -2.13 -12.24 5.19
CA ALA A 103 -2.01 -10.93 5.85
C ALA A 103 -0.75 -10.78 6.69
N ASN A 104 -0.19 -11.87 7.23
CA ASN A 104 1.00 -11.84 8.08
C ASN A 104 2.30 -11.84 7.25
N THR A 105 2.45 -10.82 6.41
CA THR A 105 3.54 -10.72 5.42
C THR A 105 4.94 -10.72 6.03
N ASP A 106 5.14 -10.15 7.22
CA ASP A 106 6.45 -10.13 7.89
C ASP A 106 6.85 -11.53 8.37
N PHE A 107 5.92 -12.25 9.01
CA PHE A 107 6.18 -13.61 9.48
C PHE A 107 6.41 -14.56 8.30
N VAL A 108 5.47 -14.57 7.34
CA VAL A 108 5.56 -15.43 6.16
C VAL A 108 6.79 -15.08 5.33
N GLY A 109 7.08 -13.79 5.13
CA GLY A 109 8.25 -13.32 4.40
C GLY A 109 9.58 -13.78 5.05
N THR A 110 9.69 -13.65 6.37
CA THR A 110 10.88 -14.08 7.11
C THR A 110 11.11 -15.58 6.95
N MET A 111 10.08 -16.39 7.18
CA MET A 111 10.17 -17.84 7.07
C MET A 111 10.43 -18.27 5.62
N ALA A 112 9.69 -17.73 4.67
CA ALA A 112 9.83 -18.08 3.27
C ALA A 112 11.18 -17.63 2.68
N SER A 113 11.76 -16.53 3.13
CA SER A 113 13.10 -16.09 2.71
C SER A 113 14.19 -17.01 3.25
N ALA A 114 14.07 -17.46 4.50
CA ALA A 114 15.03 -18.40 5.08
C ALA A 114 15.09 -19.73 4.30
N PHE A 115 13.96 -20.16 3.74
CA PHE A 115 13.83 -21.40 2.98
C PHE A 115 13.52 -21.16 1.49
N ALA A 116 13.87 -20.00 0.95
CA ALA A 116 13.53 -19.62 -0.41
C ALA A 116 13.90 -20.62 -1.51
N PRO A 117 15.06 -21.33 -1.46
CA PRO A 117 15.41 -22.36 -2.46
C PRO A 117 14.42 -23.54 -2.50
N ILE A 118 13.73 -23.82 -1.40
CA ILE A 118 12.71 -24.88 -1.30
C ILE A 118 11.32 -24.30 -1.58
N VAL A 119 10.98 -23.18 -0.95
CA VAL A 119 9.65 -22.57 -1.04
C VAL A 119 9.29 -22.14 -2.46
N ASN A 120 10.21 -21.48 -3.16
CA ASN A 120 9.92 -20.97 -4.51
C ASN A 120 9.58 -22.07 -5.53
N PRO A 121 10.35 -23.16 -5.67
CA PRO A 121 9.95 -24.24 -6.55
C PRO A 121 8.64 -24.90 -6.11
N THR A 122 8.47 -25.14 -4.80
CA THR A 122 7.28 -25.79 -4.24
C THR A 122 6.00 -25.03 -4.56
N LEU A 123 5.99 -23.70 -4.38
CA LEU A 123 4.84 -22.84 -4.71
C LEU A 123 4.52 -22.78 -6.21
N SER A 124 5.46 -23.21 -7.07
CA SER A 124 5.29 -23.26 -8.52
C SER A 124 4.70 -24.58 -9.01
N LEU A 125 4.72 -25.63 -8.20
CA LEU A 125 4.23 -26.96 -8.56
C LEU A 125 2.70 -26.98 -8.70
N LYS A 126 2.21 -27.52 -9.82
CA LYS A 126 0.75 -27.64 -10.07
C LYS A 126 0.02 -28.38 -8.95
N PRO A 127 0.49 -29.55 -8.45
CA PRO A 127 -0.20 -30.25 -7.36
C PRO A 127 -0.34 -29.40 -6.09
N VAL A 128 0.71 -28.65 -5.71
CA VAL A 128 0.68 -27.76 -4.55
C VAL A 128 -0.34 -26.66 -4.73
N LYS A 129 -0.37 -26.03 -5.91
CA LYS A 129 -1.36 -25.01 -6.25
C LYS A 129 -2.80 -25.55 -6.19
N MET A 130 -3.03 -26.78 -6.68
CA MET A 130 -4.35 -27.43 -6.63
C MET A 130 -4.79 -27.72 -5.19
N VAL A 131 -3.87 -28.16 -4.32
CA VAL A 131 -4.15 -28.34 -2.89
C VAL A 131 -4.47 -27.01 -2.22
N MET A 132 -3.71 -25.95 -2.52
CA MET A 132 -3.98 -24.60 -2.00
C MET A 132 -5.35 -24.07 -2.49
N ASP A 133 -5.72 -24.35 -3.72
CA ASP A 133 -7.05 -24.01 -4.26
C ASP A 133 -8.18 -24.77 -3.54
N GLY A 134 -8.05 -26.07 -3.40
CA GLY A 134 -9.06 -26.93 -2.76
C GLY A 134 -9.24 -26.64 -1.27
N VAL A 135 -8.15 -26.50 -0.52
CA VAL A 135 -8.15 -26.37 0.95
C VAL A 135 -8.22 -24.92 1.40
N LEU A 136 -7.37 -24.06 0.84
CA LEU A 136 -7.23 -22.66 1.27
C LEU A 136 -8.06 -21.69 0.44
N LYS A 137 -8.66 -22.14 -0.67
CA LYS A 137 -9.38 -21.27 -1.62
C LYS A 137 -8.48 -20.13 -2.16
N ILE A 138 -7.22 -20.47 -2.43
CA ILE A 138 -6.26 -19.63 -3.12
C ILE A 138 -6.23 -20.08 -4.58
N ASP A 139 -6.53 -19.18 -5.51
CA ASP A 139 -6.67 -19.51 -6.93
C ASP A 139 -5.35 -20.07 -7.50
N HIS A 140 -5.41 -21.28 -8.06
CA HIS A 140 -4.26 -22.01 -8.61
C HIS A 140 -3.65 -21.34 -9.86
N HIS A 141 -4.38 -20.46 -10.55
CA HIS A 141 -3.84 -19.70 -11.67
C HIS A 141 -2.92 -18.56 -11.21
N ARG A 142 -2.99 -18.17 -9.94
CA ARG A 142 -2.16 -17.07 -9.44
C ARG A 142 -0.70 -17.48 -9.30
N VAL A 143 0.17 -16.53 -9.62
CA VAL A 143 1.61 -16.64 -9.43
C VAL A 143 1.99 -15.84 -8.19
N PHE A 144 2.59 -16.53 -7.22
CA PHE A 144 3.15 -15.85 -6.05
C PHE A 144 4.47 -15.18 -6.40
N PRO A 145 4.74 -13.98 -5.86
CA PRO A 145 6.07 -13.39 -5.95
C PRO A 145 7.11 -14.34 -5.34
N LYS A 146 8.27 -14.47 -6.00
CA LYS A 146 9.36 -15.27 -5.45
C LYS A 146 9.94 -14.60 -4.21
N TYR A 147 10.33 -15.39 -3.23
CA TYR A 147 11.04 -14.91 -2.05
C TYR A 147 12.55 -14.90 -2.32
N SER A 148 13.21 -13.86 -1.85
CA SER A 148 14.67 -13.76 -1.92
C SER A 148 15.30 -14.45 -0.72
N SER A 149 16.36 -15.22 -0.94
CA SER A 149 17.15 -15.84 0.14
C SER A 149 17.95 -14.83 0.96
N GLN A 150 18.23 -13.66 0.40
CA GLN A 150 18.80 -12.52 1.12
C GLN A 150 17.80 -11.37 1.14
N THR A 151 17.33 -10.99 2.34
CA THR A 151 16.43 -9.84 2.50
C THR A 151 17.16 -8.53 2.20
N PHE A 152 16.40 -7.49 1.80
CA PHE A 152 16.97 -6.17 1.60
C PHE A 152 17.63 -5.62 2.86
N GLU A 153 16.98 -5.76 4.01
CA GLU A 153 17.51 -5.31 5.29
C GLU A 153 18.86 -5.97 5.62
N SER A 154 18.96 -7.30 5.42
CA SER A 154 20.21 -8.04 5.63
C SER A 154 21.29 -7.58 4.67
N TRP A 155 20.96 -7.38 3.39
CA TRP A 155 21.89 -6.86 2.41
C TRP A 155 22.37 -5.45 2.78
N PHE A 156 21.45 -4.56 3.15
CA PHE A 156 21.76 -3.18 3.51
C PHE A 156 22.73 -3.09 4.69
N LYS A 157 22.43 -3.80 5.78
CA LYS A 157 23.29 -3.85 6.97
C LYS A 157 24.70 -4.33 6.66
N LYS A 158 24.82 -5.32 5.77
CA LYS A 158 26.13 -5.91 5.42
C LYS A 158 26.93 -5.08 4.42
N ASN A 159 26.27 -4.42 3.46
CA ASN A 159 26.97 -3.89 2.29
C ASN A 159 26.87 -2.36 2.13
N ALA A 160 25.86 -1.72 2.69
CA ALA A 160 25.60 -0.31 2.44
C ALA A 160 25.66 0.57 3.70
N MET A 161 25.25 0.07 4.84
CA MET A 161 25.04 0.87 6.06
C MET A 161 26.25 1.70 6.48
N ALA A 162 27.46 1.13 6.46
CA ALA A 162 28.66 1.80 6.92
C ALA A 162 29.07 3.02 6.07
N SER A 163 28.62 3.10 4.83
CA SER A 163 28.95 4.22 3.92
C SER A 163 27.93 5.36 3.98
N GLN A 164 26.79 5.17 4.62
CA GLN A 164 25.70 6.14 4.57
C GLN A 164 25.99 7.41 5.39
N ASP A 165 26.76 7.31 6.45
CA ASP A 165 27.13 8.45 7.29
C ASP A 165 28.12 9.41 6.59
N ASN A 166 28.70 9.01 5.45
CA ASN A 166 29.58 9.88 4.65
C ASN A 166 28.83 10.99 3.90
N TYR A 167 27.52 10.92 3.80
CA TYR A 167 26.68 11.91 3.15
C TYR A 167 26.31 13.03 4.11
N LYS A 168 26.15 14.26 3.58
CA LYS A 168 25.74 15.44 4.37
C LYS A 168 24.24 15.52 4.61
N LYS A 169 23.46 14.92 3.73
CA LYS A 169 21.99 14.92 3.79
C LYS A 169 21.52 13.49 3.94
N HIS A 170 20.49 13.27 4.72
CA HIS A 170 20.02 11.94 5.03
C HIS A 170 18.51 11.81 4.89
N VAL A 171 18.06 10.61 4.58
CA VAL A 171 16.66 10.21 4.59
C VAL A 171 16.49 8.88 5.30
N SER A 172 15.34 8.63 5.90
CA SER A 172 14.94 7.30 6.35
C SER A 172 14.10 6.62 5.28
N PHE A 173 14.45 5.39 4.93
CA PHE A 173 13.78 4.62 3.89
C PHE A 173 12.90 3.55 4.50
N PHE A 174 11.58 3.71 4.31
CA PHE A 174 10.59 2.67 4.56
C PHE A 174 10.55 1.72 3.36
N HIS A 175 11.18 0.57 3.49
CA HIS A 175 11.28 -0.40 2.39
C HIS A 175 10.03 -1.26 2.21
N GLY A 176 9.29 -1.54 3.30
CA GLY A 176 8.12 -2.40 3.27
C GLY A 176 8.43 -3.88 3.03
N CYS A 177 7.40 -4.72 3.18
CA CYS A 177 7.55 -6.17 3.11
C CYS A 177 7.96 -6.68 1.71
N TYR A 178 7.42 -6.10 0.64
CA TYR A 178 7.70 -6.58 -0.73
C TYR A 178 9.15 -6.36 -1.14
N ILE A 179 9.71 -5.20 -0.87
CA ILE A 179 11.13 -4.91 -1.13
C ILE A 179 12.01 -5.80 -0.26
N ASN A 180 11.63 -5.96 1.02
CA ASN A 180 12.45 -6.74 1.93
C ASN A 180 12.56 -8.21 1.55
N TYR A 181 11.43 -8.84 1.24
CA TYR A 181 11.36 -10.29 1.09
C TYR A 181 11.29 -10.79 -0.36
N ASN A 182 10.71 -10.01 -1.27
CA ASN A 182 10.43 -10.47 -2.63
C ASN A 182 11.30 -9.79 -3.70
N PHE A 183 11.57 -8.49 -3.56
CA PHE A 183 12.30 -7.75 -4.57
C PHE A 183 13.37 -6.81 -3.98
N PRO A 184 14.42 -7.37 -3.31
CA PRO A 184 15.51 -6.58 -2.71
C PRO A 184 16.25 -5.68 -3.70
N GLN A 185 16.27 -6.04 -4.99
CA GLN A 185 16.94 -5.23 -6.00
C GLN A 185 16.37 -3.82 -6.08
N LEU A 186 15.04 -3.66 -5.98
CA LEU A 186 14.43 -2.33 -5.96
C LEU A 186 14.93 -1.47 -4.79
N GLY A 187 15.13 -2.08 -3.62
CA GLY A 187 15.71 -1.37 -2.47
C GLY A 187 17.16 -0.96 -2.70
N LYS A 188 17.96 -1.84 -3.33
CA LYS A 188 19.35 -1.54 -3.71
C LYS A 188 19.44 -0.40 -4.72
N ASP A 189 18.57 -0.41 -5.73
CA ASP A 189 18.49 0.64 -6.73
C ASP A 189 18.08 1.97 -6.11
N MET A 190 17.14 1.94 -5.15
CA MET A 190 16.73 3.15 -4.42
C MET A 190 17.89 3.75 -3.62
N VAL A 191 18.66 2.92 -2.89
CA VAL A 191 19.87 3.37 -2.18
C VAL A 191 20.86 3.98 -3.16
N SER A 192 21.10 3.34 -4.31
CA SER A 192 22.02 3.82 -5.32
C SER A 192 21.60 5.19 -5.90
N VAL A 193 20.32 5.36 -6.21
CA VAL A 193 19.77 6.62 -6.72
C VAL A 193 19.89 7.74 -5.69
N LEU A 194 19.52 7.47 -4.43
CA LEU A 194 19.61 8.46 -3.36
C LEU A 194 21.07 8.86 -3.08
N ASN A 195 21.98 7.90 -3.06
CA ASN A 195 23.39 8.17 -2.90
C ASN A 195 23.96 9.00 -4.07
N ALA A 196 23.54 8.71 -5.31
CA ALA A 196 23.96 9.45 -6.51
C ALA A 196 23.51 10.92 -6.47
N ILE A 197 22.42 11.24 -5.80
CA ILE A 197 21.95 12.62 -5.59
C ILE A 197 22.42 13.23 -4.26
N GLY A 198 23.36 12.58 -3.57
CA GLY A 198 24.02 13.12 -2.37
C GLY A 198 23.30 12.88 -1.05
N TYR A 199 22.37 11.92 -1.00
CA TYR A 199 21.66 11.56 0.22
C TYR A 199 22.10 10.20 0.77
N GLY A 200 22.48 10.16 2.06
CA GLY A 200 22.64 8.94 2.84
C GLY A 200 21.28 8.34 3.20
N VAL A 201 21.19 7.04 3.19
CA VAL A 201 19.97 6.28 3.47
C VAL A 201 20.09 5.57 4.82
N HIS A 202 19.07 5.68 5.66
CA HIS A 202 18.97 4.94 6.90
C HIS A 202 17.67 4.12 6.87
N LEU A 203 17.68 2.94 7.48
CA LEU A 203 16.45 2.17 7.66
C LEU A 203 15.74 2.61 8.95
N LEU A 204 14.43 2.54 8.96
CA LEU A 204 13.67 2.74 10.18
C LEU A 204 13.96 1.62 11.19
N GLU A 205 14.12 1.98 12.46
CA GLU A 205 14.27 0.99 13.52
C GLU A 205 12.99 0.18 13.68
N LYS A 206 13.13 -1.16 13.76
CA LYS A 206 12.00 -2.07 14.01
C LYS A 206 10.83 -1.87 13.02
N GLU A 207 11.12 -1.55 11.77
CA GLU A 207 10.12 -1.45 10.72
C GLU A 207 9.25 -2.71 10.65
N LYS A 208 7.94 -2.52 10.45
CA LYS A 208 6.96 -3.57 10.19
C LYS A 208 6.26 -3.31 8.85
N CYS A 209 5.62 -4.32 8.30
CA CYS A 209 4.72 -4.10 7.17
C CYS A 209 3.76 -2.94 7.48
N CYS A 210 3.39 -2.14 6.47
CA CYS A 210 2.44 -1.03 6.66
C CYS A 210 1.07 -1.47 7.20
N GLY A 211 0.74 -2.75 7.14
CA GLY A 211 -0.50 -3.30 7.69
C GLY A 211 -1.69 -3.33 6.72
N VAL A 212 -1.55 -2.87 5.48
CA VAL A 212 -2.68 -2.86 4.52
C VAL A 212 -3.29 -4.26 4.32
N ALA A 213 -2.46 -5.31 4.30
CA ALA A 213 -2.94 -6.69 4.18
C ALA A 213 -3.73 -7.14 5.42
N LEU A 214 -3.33 -6.69 6.61
CA LEU A 214 -4.06 -6.94 7.86
C LEU A 214 -5.40 -6.20 7.87
N ILE A 215 -5.41 -4.92 7.47
CA ILE A 215 -6.64 -4.11 7.37
C ILE A 215 -7.63 -4.76 6.42
N SER A 216 -7.19 -5.11 5.21
CA SER A 216 -8.07 -5.68 4.17
C SER A 216 -8.64 -7.05 4.53
N ASN A 217 -8.00 -7.77 5.46
CA ASN A 217 -8.46 -9.07 5.96
C ASN A 217 -9.11 -9.00 7.37
N GLY A 218 -9.38 -7.80 7.89
CA GLY A 218 -10.07 -7.62 9.17
C GLY A 218 -9.24 -7.89 10.43
N LEU A 219 -7.92 -8.04 10.30
CA LEU A 219 -6.99 -8.27 11.42
C LEU A 219 -6.56 -6.94 12.08
N ILE A 220 -7.55 -6.15 12.48
CA ILE A 220 -7.38 -4.74 12.89
C ILE A 220 -6.47 -4.56 14.11
N ASN A 221 -6.59 -5.43 15.11
CA ASN A 221 -5.74 -5.32 16.31
C ASN A 221 -4.25 -5.55 15.99
N GLN A 222 -3.96 -6.44 15.04
CA GLN A 222 -2.58 -6.65 14.57
C GLN A 222 -2.11 -5.48 13.73
N ALA A 223 -2.99 -4.95 12.85
CA ALA A 223 -2.69 -3.75 12.05
C ALA A 223 -2.35 -2.55 12.94
N ARG A 224 -3.13 -2.30 14.01
CA ARG A 224 -2.84 -1.24 14.99
C ARG A 224 -1.47 -1.38 15.64
N LYS A 225 -1.12 -2.59 16.09
CA LYS A 225 0.20 -2.84 16.70
C LYS A 225 1.35 -2.54 15.72
N GLN A 226 1.21 -2.93 14.45
CA GLN A 226 2.22 -2.61 13.43
C GLN A 226 2.27 -1.11 13.13
N ALA A 227 1.12 -0.46 13.01
CA ALA A 227 1.03 0.97 12.77
C ALA A 227 1.67 1.79 13.90
N GLU A 228 1.39 1.45 15.15
CA GLU A 228 2.02 2.10 16.31
C GLU A 228 3.54 1.89 16.35
N ALA A 229 4.02 0.68 15.99
CA ALA A 229 5.46 0.41 15.92
C ALA A 229 6.12 1.24 14.82
N ASN A 230 5.50 1.30 13.63
CA ASN A 230 6.00 2.10 12.52
C ASN A 230 6.01 3.60 12.86
N LEU A 231 4.92 4.14 13.44
CA LEU A 231 4.86 5.56 13.81
C LEU A 231 5.86 5.94 14.89
N ARG A 232 6.16 5.05 15.84
CA ARG A 232 7.26 5.31 16.80
C ARG A 232 8.59 5.48 16.07
N SER A 233 8.89 4.59 15.11
CA SER A 233 10.13 4.67 14.31
C SER A 233 10.16 5.90 13.40
N VAL A 234 9.01 6.26 12.83
CA VAL A 234 8.87 7.48 12.02
C VAL A 234 9.08 8.73 12.87
N ARG A 235 8.45 8.82 14.05
CA ARG A 235 8.63 9.96 14.97
C ARG A 235 10.08 10.11 15.40
N LYS A 236 10.76 9.01 15.73
CA LYS A 236 12.20 9.04 16.02
C LYS A 236 12.97 9.61 14.83
N SER A 237 12.75 9.09 13.64
CA SER A 237 13.41 9.59 12.43
C SER A 237 13.21 11.08 12.23
N VAL A 238 11.96 11.56 12.35
CA VAL A 238 11.61 12.96 12.04
C VAL A 238 12.07 13.92 13.15
N PHE A 239 11.80 13.58 14.41
CA PHE A 239 12.01 14.51 15.52
C PHE A 239 13.39 14.42 16.16
N GLU A 240 13.95 13.23 16.26
CA GLU A 240 15.27 13.03 16.87
C GLU A 240 16.38 13.09 15.79
N ASP A 241 16.26 12.28 14.77
CA ASP A 241 17.28 12.13 13.72
C ASP A 241 17.19 13.22 12.63
N LYS A 242 16.13 14.03 12.60
CA LYS A 242 15.86 15.10 11.61
C LYS A 242 15.87 14.60 10.16
N ARG A 243 15.34 13.40 9.89
CA ARG A 243 15.29 12.77 8.59
C ARG A 243 13.84 12.60 8.12
N PRO A 244 13.50 13.07 6.91
CA PRO A 244 12.21 12.73 6.31
C PRO A 244 12.15 11.24 6.00
N VAL A 245 10.94 10.68 6.02
CA VAL A 245 10.70 9.26 5.71
C VAL A 245 10.18 9.13 4.29
N ILE A 246 10.88 8.37 3.48
CA ILE A 246 10.48 8.11 2.10
C ILE A 246 10.25 6.62 1.87
N GLY A 247 9.35 6.29 0.95
CA GLY A 247 9.12 4.90 0.56
C GLY A 247 8.87 4.76 -0.93
N ALA A 248 9.11 3.56 -1.47
CA ALA A 248 8.92 3.28 -2.89
C ALA A 248 7.49 2.80 -3.23
N SER A 249 6.73 2.32 -2.24
CA SER A 249 5.38 1.79 -2.45
C SER A 249 4.31 2.84 -2.14
N SER A 250 3.53 3.22 -3.15
CA SER A 250 2.39 4.14 -2.96
C SER A 250 1.35 3.61 -1.98
N THR A 251 1.12 2.31 -1.96
CA THR A 251 0.20 1.68 -1.01
C THR A 251 0.70 1.81 0.43
N CYS A 252 1.98 1.56 0.69
CA CYS A 252 2.53 1.70 2.04
C CYS A 252 2.46 3.14 2.54
N ILE A 253 2.85 4.10 1.68
CA ILE A 253 2.81 5.53 2.00
C ILE A 253 1.37 5.99 2.24
N PHE A 254 0.43 5.60 1.37
CA PHE A 254 -0.99 5.92 1.55
C PHE A 254 -1.53 5.34 2.86
N THR A 255 -1.23 4.08 3.16
CA THR A 255 -1.69 3.43 4.40
C THR A 255 -1.18 4.15 5.64
N MET A 256 0.12 4.51 5.67
CA MET A 256 0.69 5.24 6.81
C MET A 256 0.14 6.66 6.96
N ARG A 257 -0.15 7.36 5.84
CA ARG A 257 -0.62 8.74 5.86
C ARG A 257 -2.11 8.88 6.13
N ASP A 258 -2.92 7.99 5.53
CA ASP A 258 -4.38 8.16 5.45
C ASP A 258 -5.16 7.04 6.15
N GLU A 259 -4.76 5.76 6.00
CA GLU A 259 -5.53 4.67 6.62
C GLU A 259 -5.25 4.51 8.13
N TYR A 260 -4.07 4.88 8.62
CA TYR A 260 -3.78 4.84 10.05
C TYR A 260 -4.76 5.72 10.85
N PRO A 261 -4.95 7.00 10.53
CA PRO A 261 -5.95 7.79 11.24
C PRO A 261 -7.39 7.37 10.91
N HIS A 262 -7.73 7.14 9.63
CA HIS A 262 -9.12 6.94 9.23
C HIS A 262 -9.66 5.55 9.59
N LEU A 263 -8.87 4.48 9.42
CA LEU A 263 -9.33 3.11 9.62
C LEU A 263 -8.89 2.51 10.95
N LEU A 264 -7.72 2.91 11.44
CA LEU A 264 -7.18 2.38 12.69
C LEU A 264 -7.38 3.33 13.88
N GLY A 265 -7.75 4.59 13.65
CA GLY A 265 -7.91 5.60 14.70
C GLY A 265 -6.60 5.96 15.39
N ILE A 266 -5.48 5.90 14.65
CA ILE A 266 -4.15 6.22 15.17
C ILE A 266 -3.71 7.56 14.58
N ASP A 267 -3.58 8.57 15.41
CA ASP A 267 -3.17 9.90 14.99
C ASP A 267 -1.71 9.92 14.51
N ASN A 268 -1.49 10.56 13.37
CA ASN A 268 -0.20 10.76 12.73
C ASN A 268 -0.01 12.18 12.18
N ALA A 269 -0.87 13.12 12.59
CA ALA A 269 -0.86 14.49 12.08
C ALA A 269 0.51 15.17 12.24
N ASP A 270 1.21 14.84 13.32
CA ASP A 270 2.53 15.34 13.67
C ASP A 270 3.65 14.95 12.68
N VAL A 271 3.53 13.79 12.01
CA VAL A 271 4.57 13.25 11.11
C VAL A 271 4.08 13.00 9.69
N ARG A 272 2.78 13.13 9.44
CA ARG A 272 2.15 12.80 8.16
C ARG A 272 2.86 13.43 6.96
N ASP A 273 3.21 14.70 7.05
CA ASP A 273 3.82 15.44 5.94
C ASP A 273 5.31 15.14 5.75
N SER A 274 5.93 14.49 6.73
CA SER A 274 7.29 13.99 6.64
C SER A 274 7.38 12.59 6.03
N ILE A 275 6.25 11.96 5.66
CA ILE A 275 6.16 10.65 5.01
C ILE A 275 5.78 10.86 3.56
N GLU A 276 6.66 10.54 2.60
CA GLU A 276 6.36 10.75 1.19
C GLU A 276 6.91 9.65 0.27
N LEU A 277 6.45 9.63 -0.98
CA LEU A 277 7.02 8.77 -2.02
C LEU A 277 8.39 9.26 -2.45
N ALA A 278 9.31 8.33 -2.65
CA ALA A 278 10.65 8.62 -3.15
C ALA A 278 10.63 9.38 -4.48
N THR A 279 9.71 9.05 -5.39
CA THR A 279 9.56 9.78 -6.66
C THR A 279 9.12 11.23 -6.46
N ARG A 280 8.23 11.50 -5.52
CA ARG A 280 7.84 12.88 -5.17
C ARG A 280 9.01 13.63 -4.52
N PHE A 281 9.71 12.98 -3.58
CA PHE A 281 10.89 13.55 -2.93
C PHE A 281 11.96 13.96 -3.93
N ILE A 282 12.36 13.05 -4.83
CA ILE A 282 13.38 13.31 -5.86
C ILE A 282 12.92 14.41 -6.81
N PHE A 283 11.67 14.38 -7.27
CA PHE A 283 11.13 15.40 -8.17
C PHE A 283 11.21 16.81 -7.55
N ARG A 284 10.80 16.95 -6.28
CA ARG A 284 10.90 18.26 -5.58
C ARG A 284 12.32 18.76 -5.48
N LEU A 285 13.27 17.88 -5.18
CA LEU A 285 14.70 18.26 -5.14
C LEU A 285 15.24 18.74 -6.49
N LEU A 286 14.73 18.18 -7.60
CA LEU A 286 15.08 18.61 -8.95
C LEU A 286 14.49 19.98 -9.26
N GLU A 287 13.21 20.20 -8.98
CA GLU A 287 12.52 21.48 -9.20
C GLU A 287 13.14 22.63 -8.37
N GLU A 288 13.55 22.34 -7.15
CA GLU A 288 14.22 23.27 -6.26
C GLU A 288 15.69 23.53 -6.68
N GLY A 289 16.21 22.83 -7.69
CA GLY A 289 17.60 22.93 -8.14
C GLY A 289 18.63 22.36 -7.15
N ASN A 290 18.18 21.65 -6.12
CA ASN A 290 19.01 21.09 -5.05
C ASN A 290 19.84 19.89 -5.49
N VAL A 291 19.47 19.23 -6.58
CA VAL A 291 20.15 18.07 -7.15
C VAL A 291 20.10 18.09 -8.67
N LYS A 292 21.05 17.40 -9.29
CA LYS A 292 21.09 17.17 -10.74
C LYS A 292 21.17 15.67 -11.00
N LEU A 293 20.29 15.16 -11.86
CA LEU A 293 20.36 13.78 -12.31
C LEU A 293 21.27 13.69 -13.54
N LYS A 294 22.15 12.68 -13.53
CA LYS A 294 22.91 12.27 -14.71
C LYS A 294 22.32 10.99 -15.23
N PHE A 295 21.80 11.04 -16.44
CA PHE A 295 21.24 9.88 -17.11
C PHE A 295 22.26 9.25 -18.05
N ARG A 296 22.10 7.97 -18.31
CA ARG A 296 22.84 7.26 -19.35
C ARG A 296 22.18 7.52 -20.70
N ASP A 297 22.98 7.88 -21.69
CA ASP A 297 22.52 8.22 -23.04
C ASP A 297 22.29 6.96 -23.92
N ASP A 298 22.87 5.82 -23.52
CA ASP A 298 22.79 4.56 -24.25
C ASP A 298 21.51 3.74 -23.97
N VAL A 299 20.71 4.15 -22.99
CA VAL A 299 19.48 3.45 -22.63
C VAL A 299 18.32 3.93 -23.49
N LYS A 300 17.79 3.02 -24.34
CA LYS A 300 16.59 3.26 -25.14
C LYS A 300 15.50 2.27 -24.71
N MET A 301 14.39 2.77 -24.18
CA MET A 301 13.32 1.90 -23.68
C MET A 301 11.93 2.42 -24.07
N LYS A 302 11.02 1.49 -24.35
CA LYS A 302 9.58 1.75 -24.40
C LYS A 302 8.99 1.32 -23.06
N ILE A 303 8.38 2.25 -22.34
CA ILE A 303 7.82 2.01 -21.01
C ILE A 303 6.32 2.23 -21.05
N ALA A 304 5.54 1.27 -20.56
CA ALA A 304 4.13 1.44 -20.25
C ALA A 304 3.99 1.68 -18.74
N TYR A 305 3.47 2.84 -18.37
CA TYR A 305 3.28 3.21 -16.97
C TYR A 305 1.82 3.06 -16.56
N HIS A 306 1.57 2.21 -15.58
CA HIS A 306 0.28 2.08 -14.92
C HIS A 306 0.26 2.88 -13.63
N THR A 307 -0.67 3.81 -13.48
CA THR A 307 -0.83 4.60 -12.26
C THR A 307 -1.45 3.75 -11.14
N PRO A 308 -0.75 3.49 -10.03
CA PRO A 308 -1.33 2.76 -8.90
C PRO A 308 -2.49 3.52 -8.26
N CYS A 309 -3.55 2.82 -7.87
CA CYS A 309 -4.76 3.44 -7.31
C CYS A 309 -4.49 4.35 -6.10
N HIS A 310 -3.65 3.91 -5.18
CA HIS A 310 -3.30 4.70 -4.00
C HIS A 310 -2.40 5.90 -4.34
N MET A 311 -1.61 5.83 -5.40
CA MET A 311 -0.87 6.98 -5.91
C MET A 311 -1.81 8.01 -6.54
N GLU A 312 -2.83 7.54 -7.27
CA GLU A 312 -3.91 8.39 -7.80
C GLU A 312 -4.65 9.10 -6.66
N LYS A 313 -4.99 8.36 -5.59
CA LYS A 313 -5.66 8.92 -4.40
C LYS A 313 -4.80 9.94 -3.65
N LEU A 314 -3.48 9.75 -3.60
CA LEU A 314 -2.54 10.73 -3.04
C LEU A 314 -2.40 12.00 -3.92
N GLY A 315 -2.83 11.95 -5.19
CA GLY A 315 -2.60 13.02 -6.17
C GLY A 315 -1.16 13.12 -6.65
N TRP A 316 -0.36 12.04 -6.50
CA TRP A 316 1.09 12.08 -6.71
C TRP A 316 1.57 11.36 -7.98
N ALA A 317 0.67 10.93 -8.84
CA ALA A 317 1.01 10.27 -10.12
C ALA A 317 1.88 11.15 -11.02
N TYR A 318 1.63 12.47 -11.02
CA TYR A 318 2.39 13.45 -11.80
C TYR A 318 3.90 13.36 -11.55
N TYR A 319 4.33 13.27 -10.30
CA TYR A 319 5.76 13.25 -9.95
C TYR A 319 6.51 12.08 -10.57
N SER A 320 5.92 10.89 -10.55
CA SER A 320 6.52 9.69 -11.16
C SER A 320 6.56 9.79 -12.68
N ILE A 321 5.48 10.31 -13.29
CA ILE A 321 5.39 10.49 -14.75
C ILE A 321 6.41 11.55 -15.22
N ALA A 322 6.53 12.65 -14.50
CA ALA A 322 7.48 13.71 -14.81
C ALA A 322 8.93 13.24 -14.72
N LEU A 323 9.29 12.50 -13.66
CA LEU A 323 10.61 11.88 -13.53
C LEU A 323 10.91 10.92 -14.68
N LEU A 324 9.97 10.06 -15.07
CA LEU A 324 10.16 9.13 -16.18
C LEU A 324 10.36 9.87 -17.51
N ARG A 325 9.62 10.97 -17.73
CA ARG A 325 9.75 11.80 -18.93
C ARG A 325 11.06 12.57 -18.99
N SER A 326 11.70 12.83 -17.84
CA SER A 326 13.00 13.50 -17.81
C SER A 326 14.18 12.61 -18.22
N ILE A 327 13.97 11.28 -18.31
CA ILE A 327 15.01 10.33 -18.70
C ILE A 327 15.15 10.34 -20.23
N PRO A 328 16.34 10.64 -20.79
CA PRO A 328 16.58 10.66 -22.23
C PRO A 328 16.27 9.30 -22.89
N ASN A 329 15.80 9.35 -24.14
CA ASN A 329 15.55 8.15 -24.96
C ASN A 329 14.52 7.15 -24.40
N ILE A 330 13.70 7.56 -23.42
CA ILE A 330 12.56 6.78 -22.98
C ILE A 330 11.30 7.20 -23.75
N ASN A 331 10.64 6.24 -24.36
CA ASN A 331 9.30 6.40 -24.94
C ASN A 331 8.28 5.93 -23.90
N LEU A 332 7.62 6.90 -23.25
CA LEU A 332 6.68 6.64 -22.15
C LEU A 332 5.24 6.68 -22.65
N THR A 333 4.53 5.56 -22.51
CA THR A 333 3.08 5.47 -22.67
C THR A 333 2.43 5.38 -21.27
N VAL A 334 1.66 6.39 -20.90
CA VAL A 334 0.85 6.35 -19.67
C VAL A 334 -0.45 5.62 -19.99
N LEU A 335 -0.68 4.49 -19.31
CA LEU A 335 -1.86 3.67 -19.52
C LEU A 335 -3.10 4.34 -18.91
N ASN A 336 -4.27 4.07 -19.49
CA ASN A 336 -5.53 4.45 -18.86
C ASN A 336 -5.64 3.76 -17.50
N SER A 337 -5.78 4.56 -16.44
CA SER A 337 -5.72 4.08 -15.07
C SER A 337 -6.91 3.18 -14.75
N GLN A 338 -6.62 1.94 -14.34
CA GLN A 338 -7.59 1.00 -13.80
C GLN A 338 -6.98 0.25 -12.63
N CYS A 339 -7.80 -0.28 -11.72
CA CYS A 339 -7.31 -1.06 -10.60
C CYS A 339 -6.74 -2.40 -11.09
N CYS A 340 -5.58 -2.82 -10.58
CA CYS A 340 -4.97 -4.11 -10.90
C CYS A 340 -5.69 -5.32 -10.25
N GLY A 341 -6.67 -5.08 -9.37
CA GLY A 341 -7.45 -6.12 -8.68
C GLY A 341 -6.74 -6.84 -7.55
N ILE A 342 -5.46 -6.54 -7.25
CA ILE A 342 -4.72 -7.27 -6.20
C ILE A 342 -5.21 -6.95 -4.79
N ALA A 343 -5.57 -5.68 -4.53
CA ALA A 343 -6.19 -5.20 -3.28
C ALA A 343 -5.59 -5.83 -2.01
N GLY A 344 -4.31 -5.62 -1.82
CA GLY A 344 -3.56 -6.27 -0.75
C GLY A 344 -3.41 -7.77 -1.00
N THR A 345 -4.40 -8.56 -0.65
CA THR A 345 -4.38 -10.03 -0.81
C THR A 345 -5.60 -10.60 -1.53
N TYR A 346 -6.59 -9.77 -1.85
CA TYR A 346 -7.85 -10.22 -2.47
C TYR A 346 -7.60 -10.92 -3.81
N GLY A 347 -6.72 -10.39 -4.64
CA GLY A 347 -6.39 -10.95 -5.94
C GLY A 347 -5.78 -12.35 -5.92
N PHE A 348 -5.43 -12.92 -4.76
CA PHE A 348 -5.01 -14.31 -4.61
C PHE A 348 -6.15 -15.26 -4.28
N LYS A 349 -7.33 -14.73 -3.90
CA LYS A 349 -8.46 -15.51 -3.43
C LYS A 349 -9.30 -16.01 -4.61
N LYS A 350 -9.95 -17.15 -4.38
CA LYS A 350 -10.94 -17.73 -5.29
C LYS A 350 -12.33 -17.23 -4.89
N GLU A 351 -12.64 -15.97 -5.23
CA GLU A 351 -13.92 -15.33 -4.90
C GLU A 351 -14.41 -14.45 -6.04
#